data_fd9a8466cf3b195c701bff103fb06627
#
_entry.id   fd9a8466cf3b195c701bff103fb06627
#
_cell.length_a   1.000
_cell.length_b   1.000
_cell.length_c   1.000
_cell.angle_alpha   90.00
_cell.angle_beta   90.00
_cell.angle_gamma   90.00
#
_symmetry.space_group_name_H-M   'P 1'
#
loop_
_entity.id
_entity.type
_entity.pdbx_description
1 polymer ?
#
loop_
_entity_poly.entity_id
_entity_poly.type
_entity_poly.pdbx_seq_one_letter_code
_entity_poly.pdbx_strand_id
1 'polypeptide(L)'
;MSKLVMHLKKLIFIFIFLLLNNLYSAEIVTQSNSRVVYNDFTFTDNSKYIIINQEGQWTDSIGNYGSNECKGLIKKDVKDLVYFLDVVCELIDQNNIVTRRKFERTGSQIERGVGISTIIDSTSKYKEELIGTKCTYAVNRTKDMVFGQSVCKVSDELYKKLTQ
;
A
#
# COMPACT_ATOMS: atom_id res chain seq x y z
N MET A 1 -49.99 8.17 -19.39
CA MET A 1 -48.71 7.53 -18.98
C MET A 1 -49.06 6.31 -18.14
N SER A 2 -48.73 5.10 -18.57
CA SER A 2 -49.23 3.87 -17.95
C SER A 2 -48.58 3.67 -16.57
N LYS A 3 -49.35 3.08 -15.61
CA LYS A 3 -48.87 2.73 -14.25
C LYS A 3 -47.54 1.93 -14.30
N LEU A 4 -47.35 1.14 -15.34
CA LEU A 4 -46.15 0.35 -15.60
C LEU A 4 -44.85 1.24 -15.72
N VAL A 5 -44.95 2.35 -16.47
CA VAL A 5 -43.80 3.28 -16.66
C VAL A 5 -43.41 3.97 -15.35
N MET A 6 -44.38 4.24 -14.49
CA MET A 6 -44.15 4.86 -13.19
C MET A 6 -43.48 3.89 -12.21
N HIS A 7 -43.86 2.61 -12.21
CA HIS A 7 -43.22 1.58 -11.41
C HIS A 7 -41.79 1.31 -11.87
N LEU A 8 -41.54 1.26 -13.18
CA LEU A 8 -40.18 1.06 -13.73
C LEU A 8 -39.23 2.20 -13.34
N LYS A 9 -39.70 3.47 -13.40
CA LYS A 9 -38.90 4.63 -12.98
C LYS A 9 -38.54 4.58 -11.48
N LYS A 10 -39.49 4.16 -10.62
CA LYS A 10 -39.22 3.98 -9.18
C LYS A 10 -38.21 2.89 -8.93
N LEU A 11 -38.28 1.76 -9.63
CA LEU A 11 -37.31 0.65 -9.49
C LEU A 11 -35.89 1.06 -9.91
N ILE A 12 -35.78 1.78 -11.05
CA ILE A 12 -34.49 2.31 -11.53
C ILE A 12 -33.91 3.29 -10.53
N PHE A 13 -34.72 4.18 -9.94
CA PHE A 13 -34.26 5.15 -8.97
C PHE A 13 -33.74 4.49 -7.67
N ILE A 14 -34.45 3.47 -7.18
CA ILE A 14 -34.03 2.68 -6.01
C ILE A 14 -32.75 1.92 -6.32
N PHE A 15 -32.60 1.34 -7.51
CA PHE A 15 -31.40 0.62 -7.92
C PHE A 15 -30.18 1.54 -8.03
N ILE A 16 -30.34 2.75 -8.60
CA ILE A 16 -29.28 3.77 -8.65
C ILE A 16 -28.91 4.22 -7.23
N PHE A 17 -29.88 4.42 -6.34
CA PHE A 17 -29.62 4.83 -4.97
C PHE A 17 -28.87 3.76 -4.15
N LEU A 18 -29.16 2.48 -4.40
CA LEU A 18 -28.46 1.35 -3.80
C LEU A 18 -27.01 1.22 -4.33
N LEU A 19 -26.76 1.56 -5.60
CA LEU A 19 -25.42 1.56 -6.18
C LEU A 19 -24.55 2.72 -5.64
N LEU A 20 -25.16 3.87 -5.31
CA LEU A 20 -24.42 5.03 -4.79
C LEU A 20 -23.92 4.82 -3.35
N ASN A 21 -24.57 3.98 -2.55
CA ASN A 21 -24.13 3.70 -1.17
C ASN A 21 -22.84 2.88 -1.06
N ASN A 22 -22.36 2.28 -2.17
CA ASN A 22 -21.11 1.52 -2.19
C ASN A 22 -19.87 2.36 -2.57
N LEU A 23 -20.02 3.67 -2.76
CA LEU A 23 -18.95 4.57 -3.23
C LEU A 23 -18.18 5.27 -2.11
N TYR A 24 -18.57 5.11 -0.85
CA TYR A 24 -17.83 5.69 0.26
C TYR A 24 -16.72 4.74 0.68
N SER A 25 -15.49 5.19 0.50
CA SER A 25 -14.29 4.52 1.01
C SER A 25 -13.50 5.51 1.83
N ALA A 26 -13.21 5.15 3.07
CA ALA A 26 -12.31 5.91 3.91
C ALA A 26 -10.85 5.64 3.51
N GLU A 27 -9.98 6.60 3.78
CA GLU A 27 -8.57 6.50 3.47
C GLU A 27 -7.74 6.40 4.76
N ILE A 28 -6.83 5.44 4.79
CA ILE A 28 -5.80 5.34 5.83
C ILE A 28 -4.48 5.73 5.18
N VAL A 29 -3.90 6.81 5.67
CA VAL A 29 -2.60 7.32 5.21
C VAL A 29 -1.53 6.84 6.17
N THR A 30 -0.55 6.07 5.67
CA THR A 30 0.62 5.64 6.45
C THR A 30 1.85 6.42 5.98
N GLN A 31 2.63 6.93 6.90
CA GLN A 31 3.93 7.57 6.66
C GLN A 31 5.04 6.75 7.31
N SER A 32 6.17 6.63 6.64
CA SER A 32 7.33 5.88 7.16
C SER A 32 8.63 6.63 6.91
N ASN A 33 9.56 6.42 7.83
CA ASN A 33 10.92 6.92 7.76
C ASN A 33 11.87 5.80 8.19
N SER A 34 12.77 5.39 7.30
CA SER A 34 13.57 4.19 7.50
C SER A 34 14.98 4.36 6.96
N ARG A 35 15.94 3.72 7.63
CA ARG A 35 17.29 3.53 7.10
C ARG A 35 17.30 2.33 6.17
N VAL A 36 18.03 2.41 5.07
CA VAL A 36 18.16 1.31 4.10
C VAL A 36 19.64 0.97 3.88
N VAL A 37 19.91 -0.34 3.81
CA VAL A 37 21.19 -0.91 3.41
C VAL A 37 20.99 -1.64 2.09
N TYR A 38 21.91 -1.41 1.15
CA TYR A 38 21.93 -2.03 -0.18
C TYR A 38 23.12 -2.96 -0.30
N ASN A 39 22.85 -4.15 -0.85
CA ASN A 39 23.87 -5.04 -1.38
C ASN A 39 23.57 -5.23 -2.85
N ASP A 40 24.41 -4.68 -3.74
CA ASP A 40 24.18 -4.70 -5.15
C ASP A 40 25.26 -5.47 -5.94
N PHE A 41 24.80 -6.10 -7.02
CA PHE A 41 25.63 -6.71 -8.04
C PHE A 41 25.39 -5.96 -9.36
N THR A 42 26.45 -5.42 -9.93
CA THR A 42 26.39 -4.80 -11.26
C THR A 42 26.91 -5.81 -12.30
N PHE A 43 26.10 -6.07 -13.34
CA PHE A 43 26.46 -6.95 -14.42
C PHE A 43 27.29 -6.23 -15.49
N THR A 44 27.88 -7.00 -16.42
CA THR A 44 28.74 -6.47 -17.50
C THR A 44 28.01 -5.52 -18.45
N ASP A 45 26.69 -5.64 -18.56
CA ASP A 45 25.82 -4.75 -19.33
C ASP A 45 25.35 -3.51 -18.55
N ASN A 46 25.86 -3.29 -17.32
CA ASN A 46 25.46 -2.25 -16.37
C ASN A 46 24.04 -2.41 -15.75
N SER A 47 23.34 -3.49 -16.01
CA SER A 47 22.14 -3.80 -15.23
C SER A 47 22.51 -4.16 -13.78
N LYS A 48 21.55 -4.00 -12.86
CA LYS A 48 21.82 -4.21 -11.42
C LYS A 48 20.81 -5.13 -10.76
N TYR A 49 21.32 -5.92 -9.84
CA TYR A 49 20.57 -6.76 -8.93
C TYR A 49 20.83 -6.26 -7.49
N ILE A 50 19.81 -5.77 -6.81
CA ILE A 50 19.96 -5.07 -5.55
C ILE A 50 19.10 -5.78 -4.50
N ILE A 51 19.76 -6.27 -3.44
CA ILE A 51 19.09 -6.77 -2.24
C ILE A 51 18.99 -5.60 -1.26
N ILE A 52 17.82 -5.37 -0.71
CA ILE A 52 17.59 -4.33 0.28
C ILE A 52 17.22 -4.90 1.64
N ASN A 53 17.76 -4.27 2.69
CA ASN A 53 17.28 -4.37 4.05
C ASN A 53 16.96 -2.95 4.54
N GLN A 54 15.76 -2.75 5.07
CA GLN A 54 15.30 -1.44 5.52
C GLN A 54 14.66 -1.58 6.88
N GLU A 55 15.01 -0.71 7.81
CA GLU A 55 14.46 -0.66 9.17
C GLU A 55 14.11 0.78 9.53
N GLY A 56 12.99 0.97 10.23
CA GLY A 56 12.56 2.29 10.61
C GLY A 56 11.29 2.33 11.43
N GLN A 57 10.60 3.45 11.31
CA GLN A 57 9.38 3.76 12.04
C GLN A 57 8.29 4.19 11.08
N TRP A 58 7.05 4.02 11.51
CA TRP A 58 5.87 4.44 10.75
C TRP A 58 4.78 4.98 11.69
N THR A 59 3.90 5.80 11.10
CA THR A 59 2.68 6.29 11.72
C THR A 59 1.55 6.27 10.69
N ASP A 60 0.29 6.25 11.15
CA ASP A 60 -0.85 6.38 10.25
C ASP A 60 -1.86 7.44 10.72
N SER A 61 -2.83 7.74 9.83
CA SER A 61 -3.85 8.77 10.06
C SER A 61 -4.92 8.38 11.08
N ILE A 62 -4.94 7.13 11.53
CA ILE A 62 -5.88 6.65 12.56
C ILE A 62 -5.22 6.46 13.94
N GLY A 63 -3.97 6.95 14.07
CA GLY A 63 -3.27 7.04 15.35
C GLY A 63 -2.38 5.84 15.69
N ASN A 64 -2.19 4.90 14.78
CA ASN A 64 -1.20 3.84 14.99
C ASN A 64 0.20 4.32 14.65
N TYR A 65 1.17 3.77 15.35
CA TYR A 65 2.60 4.00 15.15
C TYR A 65 3.39 2.75 15.55
N GLY A 66 4.62 2.64 15.04
CA GLY A 66 5.45 1.51 15.38
C GLY A 66 6.71 1.39 14.55
N SER A 67 7.27 0.18 14.49
CA SER A 67 8.46 -0.14 13.72
C SER A 67 8.10 -0.81 12.39
N ASN A 68 8.99 -0.67 11.41
CA ASN A 68 8.91 -1.40 10.16
C ASN A 68 10.27 -2.01 9.78
N GLU A 69 10.21 -3.22 9.26
CA GLU A 69 11.33 -3.91 8.63
C GLU A 69 10.92 -4.32 7.21
N CYS A 70 11.75 -4.00 6.22
CA CYS A 70 11.51 -4.39 4.84
C CYS A 70 12.70 -5.16 4.27
N LYS A 71 12.41 -6.22 3.54
CA LYS A 71 13.40 -7.03 2.82
C LYS A 71 12.92 -7.27 1.40
N GLY A 72 13.83 -7.29 0.46
CA GLY A 72 13.44 -7.61 -0.90
C GLY A 72 14.51 -7.40 -1.95
N LEU A 73 14.04 -7.49 -3.18
CA LEU A 73 14.85 -7.49 -4.37
C LEU A 73 14.39 -6.39 -5.33
N ILE A 74 15.36 -5.67 -5.86
CA ILE A 74 15.15 -4.68 -6.91
C ILE A 74 16.06 -5.04 -8.08
N LYS A 75 15.52 -5.02 -9.30
CA LYS A 75 16.32 -5.15 -10.52
C LYS A 75 16.20 -3.86 -11.34
N LYS A 76 17.34 -3.37 -11.81
CA LYS A 76 17.44 -2.19 -12.67
C LYS A 76 17.99 -2.57 -14.03
N ASP A 77 17.49 -1.93 -15.06
CA ASP A 77 17.98 -2.09 -16.42
C ASP A 77 19.25 -1.26 -16.66
N VAL A 78 19.78 -1.35 -17.88
CA VAL A 78 20.96 -0.61 -18.33
C VAL A 78 20.78 0.92 -18.32
N LYS A 79 19.53 1.41 -18.26
CA LYS A 79 19.17 2.83 -18.14
C LYS A 79 18.94 3.26 -16.71
N ASP A 80 19.30 2.40 -15.75
CA ASP A 80 19.11 2.61 -14.31
C ASP A 80 17.64 2.72 -13.85
N LEU A 81 16.69 2.18 -14.65
CA LEU A 81 15.28 2.14 -14.32
C LEU A 81 14.91 0.82 -13.67
N VAL A 82 14.09 0.90 -12.62
CA VAL A 82 13.54 -0.27 -11.93
C VAL A 82 12.55 -0.96 -12.86
N TYR A 83 12.84 -2.18 -13.28
CA TYR A 83 11.90 -3.01 -14.04
C TYR A 83 11.28 -4.13 -13.19
N PHE A 84 11.84 -4.39 -12.02
CA PHE A 84 11.32 -5.34 -11.06
C PHE A 84 11.60 -4.84 -9.65
N LEU A 85 10.58 -4.82 -8.81
CA LEU A 85 10.68 -4.57 -7.37
C LEU A 85 9.72 -5.52 -6.66
N ASP A 86 10.26 -6.37 -5.81
CA ASP A 86 9.52 -7.26 -4.92
C ASP A 86 10.08 -7.08 -3.50
N VAL A 87 9.39 -6.28 -2.72
CA VAL A 87 9.79 -5.91 -1.36
C VAL A 87 8.63 -6.21 -0.43
N VAL A 88 8.90 -6.96 0.62
CA VAL A 88 7.93 -7.18 1.70
C VAL A 88 8.37 -6.39 2.93
N CYS A 89 7.43 -5.62 3.47
CA CYS A 89 7.60 -4.91 4.72
C CYS A 89 6.70 -5.50 5.80
N GLU A 90 7.26 -5.76 6.95
CA GLU A 90 6.56 -6.05 8.19
C GLU A 90 6.41 -4.75 8.98
N LEU A 91 5.19 -4.39 9.34
CA LEU A 91 4.85 -3.26 10.19
C LEU A 91 4.32 -3.81 11.51
N ILE A 92 4.93 -3.42 12.63
CA ILE A 92 4.52 -3.80 13.98
C ILE A 92 4.03 -2.54 14.68
N ASP A 93 2.79 -2.53 15.14
CA ASP A 93 2.22 -1.38 15.82
C ASP A 93 2.48 -1.39 17.34
N GLN A 94 2.01 -0.35 18.04
CA GLN A 94 2.12 -0.18 19.49
C GLN A 94 1.42 -1.29 20.31
N ASN A 95 0.54 -2.07 19.67
CA ASN A 95 -0.18 -3.19 20.29
C ASN A 95 0.41 -4.55 19.88
N ASN A 96 1.59 -4.58 19.24
CA ASN A 96 2.22 -5.76 18.66
C ASN A 96 1.40 -6.45 17.54
N ILE A 97 0.48 -5.72 16.90
CA ILE A 97 -0.19 -6.23 15.71
C ILE A 97 0.76 -6.12 14.54
N VAL A 98 0.99 -7.24 13.89
CA VAL A 98 1.86 -7.34 12.71
C VAL A 98 1.01 -7.23 11.44
N THR A 99 1.43 -6.38 10.52
CA THR A 99 0.85 -6.30 9.16
C THR A 99 1.96 -6.39 8.13
N ARG A 100 1.85 -7.32 7.18
CA ARG A 100 2.83 -7.48 6.11
C ARG A 100 2.27 -6.94 4.81
N ARG A 101 3.06 -6.09 4.14
CA ARG A 101 2.72 -5.47 2.86
C ARG A 101 3.76 -5.83 1.80
N LYS A 102 3.30 -6.26 0.64
CA LYS A 102 4.13 -6.45 -0.55
C LYS A 102 4.11 -5.19 -1.39
N PHE A 103 5.26 -4.69 -1.78
CA PHE A 103 5.45 -3.48 -2.58
C PHE A 103 5.93 -3.86 -3.97
N GLU A 104 5.29 -3.29 -4.99
CA GLU A 104 5.59 -3.56 -6.40
C GLU A 104 5.58 -2.26 -7.20
N ARG A 105 6.57 -2.08 -8.08
CA ARG A 105 6.61 -0.99 -9.05
C ARG A 105 7.57 -1.29 -10.19
N THR A 106 7.36 -0.58 -11.31
CA THR A 106 8.21 -0.63 -12.50
C THR A 106 8.36 0.76 -13.12
N GLY A 107 9.36 0.95 -13.99
CA GLY A 107 9.50 2.14 -14.83
C GLY A 107 9.92 3.42 -14.09
N SER A 108 10.52 3.32 -12.90
CA SER A 108 10.94 4.47 -12.10
C SER A 108 12.40 4.37 -11.65
N GLN A 109 12.98 5.50 -11.26
CA GLN A 109 14.27 5.51 -10.56
C GLN A 109 14.12 4.90 -9.16
N ILE A 110 15.22 4.38 -8.59
CA ILE A 110 15.19 3.80 -7.24
C ILE A 110 14.96 4.85 -6.17
N GLU A 111 15.45 6.07 -6.38
CA GLU A 111 15.44 7.17 -5.43
C GLU A 111 14.03 7.70 -5.19
N ARG A 112 13.18 7.66 -6.20
CA ARG A 112 11.80 8.12 -6.11
C ARG A 112 10.89 7.34 -7.03
N GLY A 113 9.63 7.19 -6.62
CA GLY A 113 8.63 6.53 -7.46
C GLY A 113 7.33 6.26 -6.73
N VAL A 114 6.34 5.95 -7.53
CA VAL A 114 4.99 5.57 -7.11
C VAL A 114 4.74 4.12 -7.51
N GLY A 115 4.02 3.39 -6.70
CA GLY A 115 3.67 2.00 -6.96
C GLY A 115 2.44 1.56 -6.18
N ILE A 116 2.22 0.26 -6.20
CA ILE A 116 1.13 -0.38 -5.45
C ILE A 116 1.74 -1.24 -4.34
N SER A 117 1.16 -1.16 -3.16
CA SER A 117 1.40 -2.16 -2.12
C SER A 117 0.11 -2.91 -1.82
N THR A 118 0.25 -4.18 -1.47
CA THR A 118 -0.88 -5.05 -1.10
C THR A 118 -0.65 -5.60 0.29
N ILE A 119 -1.64 -5.53 1.16
CA ILE A 119 -1.60 -6.22 2.46
C ILE A 119 -1.72 -7.72 2.18
N ILE A 120 -0.69 -8.48 2.53
CA ILE A 120 -0.61 -9.92 2.24
C ILE A 120 -0.81 -10.78 3.49
N ASP A 121 -0.65 -10.21 4.68
CA ASP A 121 -0.83 -10.90 5.96
C ASP A 121 -1.08 -9.89 7.09
N SER A 122 -1.79 -10.31 8.13
CA SER A 122 -1.97 -9.54 9.36
C SER A 122 -2.34 -10.43 10.55
N THR A 123 -1.90 -10.04 11.75
CA THR A 123 -2.33 -10.65 13.02
C THR A 123 -3.53 -9.93 13.65
N SER A 124 -4.04 -8.88 13.01
CA SER A 124 -5.23 -8.17 13.44
C SER A 124 -6.45 -9.10 13.54
N LYS A 125 -7.34 -8.84 14.48
CA LYS A 125 -8.68 -9.48 14.52
C LYS A 125 -9.52 -9.25 13.26
N TYR A 126 -9.15 -8.25 12.45
CA TYR A 126 -9.81 -7.90 11.18
C TYR A 126 -8.99 -8.34 9.94
N LYS A 127 -8.11 -9.32 10.08
CA LYS A 127 -7.18 -9.77 9.02
C LYS A 127 -7.89 -10.15 7.73
N GLU A 128 -9.05 -10.81 7.80
CA GLU A 128 -9.82 -11.26 6.63
C GLU A 128 -10.32 -10.08 5.77
N GLU A 129 -10.58 -8.93 6.40
CA GLU A 129 -11.02 -7.71 5.72
C GLU A 129 -9.83 -6.86 5.23
N LEU A 130 -8.66 -7.03 5.86
CA LEU A 130 -7.43 -6.29 5.52
C LEU A 130 -6.64 -6.95 4.38
N ILE A 131 -6.54 -8.29 4.39
CA ILE A 131 -5.75 -9.02 3.39
C ILE A 131 -6.33 -8.79 1.99
N GLY A 132 -5.44 -8.47 1.05
CA GLY A 132 -5.81 -8.11 -0.33
C GLY A 132 -6.07 -6.61 -0.54
N THR A 133 -6.12 -5.79 0.53
CA THR A 133 -6.26 -4.34 0.39
C THR A 133 -5.07 -3.77 -0.38
N LYS A 134 -5.36 -3.05 -1.46
CA LYS A 134 -4.38 -2.37 -2.29
C LYS A 134 -4.25 -0.91 -1.89
N CYS A 135 -3.01 -0.47 -1.73
CA CYS A 135 -2.67 0.91 -1.39
C CYS A 135 -1.77 1.48 -2.47
N THR A 136 -1.97 2.73 -2.83
CA THR A 136 -0.99 3.48 -3.62
C THR A 136 0.11 3.96 -2.69
N TYR A 137 1.38 3.86 -3.09
CA TYR A 137 2.48 4.40 -2.31
C TYR A 137 3.40 5.27 -3.15
N ALA A 138 4.06 6.21 -2.48
CA ALA A 138 5.14 7.02 -3.00
C ALA A 138 6.35 6.92 -2.07
N VAL A 139 7.54 6.91 -2.66
CA VAL A 139 8.81 6.93 -1.92
C VAL A 139 9.73 8.02 -2.44
N ASN A 140 10.50 8.59 -1.51
CA ASN A 140 11.64 9.44 -1.79
C ASN A 140 12.82 8.95 -0.95
N ARG A 141 14.01 8.87 -1.55
CA ARG A 141 15.25 8.41 -0.91
C ARG A 141 16.31 9.47 -0.96
N THR A 142 17.05 9.57 0.13
CA THR A 142 18.24 10.40 0.25
C THR A 142 19.34 9.57 0.89
N LYS A 143 20.40 9.23 0.14
CA LYS A 143 21.48 8.36 0.61
C LYS A 143 20.94 7.05 1.21
N ASP A 144 21.02 6.93 2.53
CA ASP A 144 20.62 5.76 3.33
C ASP A 144 19.22 5.89 3.96
N MET A 145 18.49 6.97 3.67
CA MET A 145 17.16 7.20 4.23
C MET A 145 16.06 7.05 3.17
N VAL A 146 14.97 6.42 3.56
CA VAL A 146 13.75 6.25 2.76
C VAL A 146 12.59 6.91 3.48
N PHE A 147 11.92 7.82 2.80
CA PHE A 147 10.66 8.42 3.22
C PHE A 147 9.56 7.84 2.36
N GLY A 148 8.58 7.22 2.99
CA GLY A 148 7.46 6.58 2.33
C GLY A 148 6.13 7.16 2.79
N GLN A 149 5.18 7.25 1.86
CA GLN A 149 3.78 7.49 2.17
C GLN A 149 2.93 6.51 1.39
N SER A 150 1.93 5.92 2.03
CA SER A 150 0.95 5.09 1.34
C SER A 150 -0.47 5.47 1.73
N VAL A 151 -1.40 5.30 0.78
CA VAL A 151 -2.83 5.57 0.95
C VAL A 151 -3.59 4.30 0.62
N CYS A 152 -4.26 3.74 1.61
CA CYS A 152 -5.12 2.57 1.50
C CYS A 152 -6.58 3.00 1.53
N LYS A 153 -7.36 2.57 0.55
CA LYS A 153 -8.81 2.74 0.56
C LYS A 153 -9.45 1.51 1.20
N VAL A 154 -10.24 1.73 2.22
CA VAL A 154 -10.97 0.69 2.95
C VAL A 154 -12.46 1.03 3.02
N SER A 155 -13.31 0.05 3.28
CA SER A 155 -14.73 0.33 3.50
C SER A 155 -14.93 1.18 4.76
N ASP A 156 -15.97 2.00 4.79
CA ASP A 156 -16.31 2.80 5.98
C ASP A 156 -16.55 1.94 7.21
N GLU A 157 -17.06 0.72 7.01
CA GLU A 157 -17.27 -0.25 8.09
C GLU A 157 -15.93 -0.69 8.70
N LEU A 158 -14.97 -1.09 7.85
CA LEU A 158 -13.64 -1.48 8.30
C LEU A 158 -12.92 -0.30 8.97
N TYR A 159 -13.02 0.90 8.39
CA TYR A 159 -12.43 2.11 8.97
C TYR A 159 -12.94 2.35 10.40
N LYS A 160 -14.26 2.27 10.62
CA LYS A 160 -14.85 2.41 11.96
C LYS A 160 -14.35 1.34 12.94
N LYS A 161 -14.19 0.09 12.49
CA LYS A 161 -13.65 -1.00 13.31
C LYS A 161 -12.19 -0.76 13.70
N LEU A 162 -11.39 -0.14 12.82
CA LEU A 162 -9.97 0.11 13.04
C LEU A 162 -9.71 1.35 13.93
N THR A 163 -10.71 2.24 14.09
CA THR A 163 -10.60 3.49 14.86
C THR A 163 -11.24 3.38 16.26
N GLN A 164 -11.77 2.23 16.66
CA GLN A 164 -12.33 1.93 17.97
C GLN A 164 -11.34 1.17 18.86
#